data_cf420faa3d8d5487fc3dbb0f8c2f3d62
#
_entry.id   cf420faa3d8d5487fc3dbb0f8c2f3d62
#
_cell.length_a   1.000
_cell.length_b   1.000
_cell.length_c   1.000
_cell.angle_alpha   90.00
_cell.angle_beta   90.00
_cell.angle_gamma   90.00
#
_symmetry.space_group_name_H-M   'P 1'
#
loop_
_entity.id
_entity.type
_entity.pdbx_description
1 polymer ?
#
loop_
_entity_poly.entity_id
_entity_poly.type
_entity_poly.pdbx_seq_one_letter_code
_entity_poly.pdbx_strand_id
1 'polypeptide(L)'
;IHANGDVIAPPDPDLIKADKGMLIGPKGKKATYGYFAEAASRLSVPEKPPIKDPKNFRIVGKRTKRVDTPAKTNGTAEFGIDVKLPGMVYATVQQCPVIGGKVKSFDASQAKGMPGVQAVVQISDGVAVVADSWWRAKKAMETVKVQWDEGAGATLSDAGIIDSTRQA
;
A
#
# COMPACT_ATOMS: atom_id res chain seq x y z
N ILE A 1 -30.36 -14.95 -18.82
CA ILE A 1 -31.67 -14.29 -18.94
C ILE A 1 -31.52 -13.21 -19.98
N HIS A 2 -32.26 -13.31 -21.09
CA HIS A 2 -32.37 -12.20 -22.05
C HIS A 2 -33.37 -11.15 -21.54
N ALA A 3 -33.29 -9.94 -22.08
CA ALA A 3 -34.23 -8.86 -21.78
C ALA A 3 -35.71 -9.23 -21.99
N ASN A 4 -36.01 -10.35 -22.64
CA ASN A 4 -37.35 -10.87 -22.91
C ASN A 4 -37.79 -12.00 -21.97
N GLY A 5 -37.09 -12.28 -20.89
CA GLY A 5 -37.52 -13.29 -19.92
C GLY A 5 -37.31 -14.77 -20.30
N ASP A 6 -36.74 -15.05 -21.45
CA ASP A 6 -36.50 -16.43 -21.89
C ASP A 6 -35.35 -17.05 -21.06
N VAL A 7 -35.65 -18.13 -20.38
CA VAL A 7 -34.66 -18.99 -19.69
C VAL A 7 -33.95 -19.81 -20.75
N ILE A 8 -32.81 -19.34 -21.19
CA ILE A 8 -31.91 -20.16 -22.01
C ILE A 8 -31.12 -21.04 -21.04
N ALA A 9 -31.07 -22.34 -21.27
CA ALA A 9 -30.14 -23.23 -20.60
C ALA A 9 -28.74 -22.59 -20.62
N PRO A 10 -28.01 -22.58 -19.48
CA PRO A 10 -26.68 -21.93 -19.46
C PRO A 10 -25.84 -22.53 -20.58
N PRO A 11 -25.20 -21.73 -21.42
CA PRO A 11 -24.30 -22.26 -22.42
C PRO A 11 -23.21 -23.05 -21.71
N ASP A 12 -22.80 -24.17 -22.34
CA ASP A 12 -21.67 -24.96 -21.88
C ASP A 12 -20.49 -23.97 -21.55
N PRO A 13 -19.98 -23.97 -20.31
CA PRO A 13 -18.88 -23.09 -19.92
C PRO A 13 -17.67 -23.19 -20.85
N ASP A 14 -17.44 -24.35 -21.47
CA ASP A 14 -16.33 -24.59 -22.40
C ASP A 14 -16.47 -23.81 -23.73
N LEU A 15 -17.68 -23.35 -24.05
CA LEU A 15 -17.93 -22.53 -25.21
C LEU A 15 -17.70 -21.03 -24.96
N ILE A 16 -17.43 -20.63 -23.73
CA ILE A 16 -17.18 -19.23 -23.35
C ILE A 16 -15.68 -19.00 -23.27
N LYS A 17 -15.19 -18.03 -24.03
CA LYS A 17 -13.77 -17.63 -24.03
C LYS A 17 -13.63 -16.24 -23.41
N ALA A 18 -12.61 -16.09 -22.55
CA ALA A 18 -12.21 -14.79 -22.01
C ALA A 18 -11.06 -14.22 -22.84
N ASP A 19 -11.23 -13.04 -23.40
CA ASP A 19 -10.17 -12.33 -24.12
C ASP A 19 -10.28 -10.82 -23.90
N LYS A 20 -9.17 -10.18 -23.53
CA LYS A 20 -9.02 -8.72 -23.36
C LYS A 20 -10.13 -8.05 -22.55
N GLY A 21 -10.51 -8.64 -21.42
CA GLY A 21 -11.55 -8.09 -20.53
C GLY A 21 -12.98 -8.34 -21.00
N MET A 22 -13.17 -9.18 -22.01
CA MET A 22 -14.47 -9.57 -22.53
C MET A 22 -14.71 -11.07 -22.42
N LEU A 23 -15.94 -11.46 -22.20
CA LEU A 23 -16.42 -12.83 -22.39
C LEU A 23 -17.02 -12.94 -23.80
N ILE A 24 -16.58 -13.94 -24.54
CA ILE A 24 -17.01 -14.24 -25.89
C ILE A 24 -17.74 -15.59 -25.86
N GLY A 25 -19.04 -15.55 -26.10
CA GLY A 25 -19.89 -16.72 -26.15
C GLY A 25 -20.19 -17.21 -27.56
N PRO A 26 -21.04 -18.26 -27.68
CA PRO A 26 -21.48 -18.77 -28.97
C PRO A 26 -22.13 -17.72 -29.85
N LYS A 27 -22.07 -17.89 -31.15
CA LYS A 27 -22.61 -16.98 -32.17
C LYS A 27 -22.02 -15.56 -32.10
N GLY A 28 -20.79 -15.40 -31.54
CA GLY A 28 -20.09 -14.12 -31.49
C GLY A 28 -20.65 -13.11 -30.48
N LYS A 29 -21.52 -13.52 -29.56
CA LYS A 29 -22.00 -12.66 -28.46
C LYS A 29 -20.85 -12.27 -27.56
N LYS A 30 -20.74 -10.97 -27.20
CA LYS A 30 -19.66 -10.42 -26.37
C LYS A 30 -20.25 -9.57 -25.27
N ALA A 31 -19.64 -9.66 -24.06
CA ALA A 31 -19.94 -8.76 -22.96
C ALA A 31 -18.66 -8.52 -22.13
N THR A 32 -18.56 -7.35 -21.51
CA THR A 32 -17.44 -7.00 -20.62
C THR A 32 -17.54 -7.75 -19.29
N TYR A 33 -16.42 -7.90 -18.57
CA TYR A 33 -16.47 -8.44 -17.21
C TYR A 33 -17.33 -7.58 -16.29
N GLY A 34 -17.30 -6.24 -16.46
CA GLY A 34 -18.13 -5.32 -15.67
C GLY A 34 -19.62 -5.56 -15.80
N TYR A 35 -20.10 -6.01 -16.98
CA TYR A 35 -21.50 -6.36 -17.20
C TYR A 35 -21.97 -7.49 -16.24
N PHE A 36 -21.08 -8.40 -15.91
CA PHE A 36 -21.40 -9.54 -15.04
C PHE A 36 -21.04 -9.30 -13.56
N ALA A 37 -20.41 -8.18 -13.21
CA ALA A 37 -19.84 -7.95 -11.88
C ALA A 37 -20.90 -8.07 -10.77
N GLU A 38 -22.07 -7.48 -10.95
CA GLU A 38 -23.15 -7.55 -9.96
C GLU A 38 -23.69 -8.97 -9.78
N ALA A 39 -23.90 -9.70 -10.88
CA ALA A 39 -24.37 -11.08 -10.81
C ALA A 39 -23.30 -11.99 -10.19
N ALA A 40 -22.03 -11.81 -10.55
CA ALA A 40 -20.91 -12.57 -10.02
C ALA A 40 -20.69 -12.34 -8.52
N SER A 41 -20.92 -11.13 -8.02
CA SER A 41 -20.75 -10.81 -6.58
C SER A 41 -21.69 -11.59 -5.66
N ARG A 42 -22.76 -12.13 -6.20
CA ARG A 42 -23.75 -12.95 -5.46
C ARG A 42 -23.44 -14.44 -5.48
N LEU A 43 -22.42 -14.85 -6.22
CA LEU A 43 -22.02 -16.26 -6.33
C LEU A 43 -20.91 -16.58 -5.32
N SER A 44 -20.86 -17.84 -4.88
CA SER A 44 -19.74 -18.32 -4.09
C SER A 44 -18.46 -18.36 -4.92
N VAL A 45 -17.35 -17.97 -4.31
CA VAL A 45 -16.03 -18.03 -4.97
C VAL A 45 -15.62 -19.50 -5.09
N PRO A 46 -15.21 -19.99 -6.29
CA PRO A 46 -14.72 -21.34 -6.45
C PRO A 46 -13.46 -21.58 -5.60
N GLU A 47 -13.44 -22.67 -4.82
CA GLU A 47 -12.26 -23.02 -4.01
C GLU A 47 -11.02 -23.32 -4.86
N LYS A 48 -11.21 -23.96 -6.00
CA LYS A 48 -10.14 -24.37 -6.93
C LYS A 48 -10.50 -23.96 -8.37
N PRO A 49 -10.32 -22.68 -8.72
CA PRO A 49 -10.58 -22.25 -10.09
C PRO A 49 -9.59 -22.91 -11.06
N PRO A 50 -10.02 -23.29 -12.27
CA PRO A 50 -9.13 -23.86 -13.28
C PRO A 50 -8.07 -22.84 -13.68
N ILE A 51 -6.80 -23.22 -13.64
CA ILE A 51 -5.66 -22.36 -14.00
C ILE A 51 -5.40 -22.54 -15.50
N LYS A 52 -5.05 -21.43 -16.15
CA LYS A 52 -4.68 -21.45 -17.56
C LYS A 52 -3.42 -22.30 -17.79
N ASP A 53 -3.48 -23.21 -18.77
CA ASP A 53 -2.32 -24.02 -19.15
C ASP A 53 -1.12 -23.12 -19.55
N PRO A 54 0.09 -23.37 -19.02
CA PRO A 54 1.29 -22.64 -19.37
C PRO A 54 1.57 -22.54 -20.88
N LYS A 55 1.20 -23.56 -21.65
CA LYS A 55 1.29 -23.57 -23.13
C LYS A 55 0.50 -22.43 -23.78
N ASN A 56 -0.54 -21.95 -23.10
CA ASN A 56 -1.41 -20.88 -23.56
C ASN A 56 -1.03 -19.50 -23.02
N PHE A 57 0.09 -19.37 -22.33
CA PHE A 57 0.56 -18.09 -21.84
C PHE A 57 1.00 -17.18 -22.99
N ARG A 58 0.48 -15.95 -23.00
CA ARG A 58 0.81 -14.94 -24.01
C ARG A 58 1.74 -13.86 -23.48
N ILE A 59 1.77 -13.65 -22.18
CA ILE A 59 2.52 -12.58 -21.52
C ILE A 59 3.58 -13.16 -20.60
N VAL A 60 3.21 -14.13 -19.76
CA VAL A 60 4.14 -14.79 -18.83
C VAL A 60 5.24 -15.52 -19.62
N GLY A 61 6.49 -15.34 -19.20
CA GLY A 61 7.66 -15.90 -19.88
C GLY A 61 8.12 -15.15 -21.13
N LYS A 62 7.51 -13.99 -21.45
CA LYS A 62 7.91 -13.12 -22.56
C LYS A 62 8.39 -11.76 -22.06
N ARG A 63 9.38 -11.18 -22.75
CA ARG A 63 9.81 -9.81 -22.46
C ARG A 63 8.70 -8.83 -22.83
N THR A 64 7.99 -8.33 -21.81
CA THR A 64 6.92 -7.37 -21.98
C THR A 64 7.32 -6.04 -21.38
N LYS A 65 7.10 -4.93 -22.09
CA LYS A 65 7.36 -3.59 -21.57
C LYS A 65 6.35 -3.27 -20.47
N ARG A 66 6.81 -2.62 -19.41
CA ARG A 66 5.93 -2.12 -18.35
C ARG A 66 5.12 -0.94 -18.87
N VAL A 67 3.84 -0.90 -18.49
CA VAL A 67 2.91 0.16 -18.92
C VAL A 67 3.22 1.52 -18.27
N ASP A 68 3.85 1.51 -17.10
CA ASP A 68 4.20 2.69 -16.31
C ASP A 68 5.59 3.29 -16.66
N THR A 69 6.38 2.61 -17.48
CA THR A 69 7.74 3.08 -17.86
C THR A 69 7.72 4.46 -18.50
N PRO A 70 6.85 4.77 -19.47
CA PRO A 70 6.84 6.10 -20.08
C PRO A 70 6.63 7.23 -19.07
N ALA A 71 5.67 7.09 -18.17
CA ALA A 71 5.40 8.09 -17.15
C ALA A 71 6.57 8.27 -16.19
N LYS A 72 7.26 7.17 -15.83
CA LYS A 72 8.41 7.21 -14.92
C LYS A 72 9.69 7.77 -15.54
N THR A 73 9.78 7.79 -16.86
CA THR A 73 10.98 8.27 -17.56
C THR A 73 10.84 9.68 -18.11
N ASN A 74 9.62 10.19 -18.29
CA ASN A 74 9.35 11.53 -18.80
C ASN A 74 8.92 12.54 -17.73
N GLY A 75 8.92 12.14 -16.45
CA GLY A 75 8.59 13.02 -15.32
C GLY A 75 7.09 13.25 -15.08
N THR A 76 6.21 12.48 -15.73
CA THR A 76 4.74 12.62 -15.53
C THR A 76 4.17 11.65 -14.50
N ALA A 77 5.00 10.74 -13.96
CA ALA A 77 4.55 9.86 -12.90
C ALA A 77 4.36 10.63 -11.59
N GLU A 78 3.22 10.47 -10.97
CA GLU A 78 2.94 10.99 -9.63
C GLU A 78 3.20 9.89 -8.60
N PHE A 79 3.95 10.23 -7.56
CA PHE A 79 4.27 9.36 -6.43
C PHE A 79 3.63 9.91 -5.16
N GLY A 80 3.59 9.13 -4.08
CA GLY A 80 3.02 9.59 -2.82
C GLY A 80 3.64 10.88 -2.27
N ILE A 81 4.94 11.11 -2.55
CA ILE A 81 5.64 12.34 -2.15
C ILE A 81 5.18 13.57 -2.95
N ASP A 82 4.62 13.38 -4.14
CA ASP A 82 4.18 14.47 -5.03
C ASP A 82 2.75 14.92 -4.74
N VAL A 83 2.01 14.14 -3.95
CA VAL A 83 0.61 14.44 -3.60
C VAL A 83 0.53 15.73 -2.79
N LYS A 84 -0.31 16.65 -3.24
CA LYS A 84 -0.59 17.93 -2.56
C LYS A 84 -2.09 18.14 -2.47
N LEU A 85 -2.57 18.33 -1.25
CA LEU A 85 -3.98 18.61 -0.97
C LEU A 85 -4.12 20.01 -0.35
N PRO A 86 -5.25 20.69 -0.55
CA PRO A 86 -5.53 21.95 0.13
C PRO A 86 -5.44 21.78 1.66
N GLY A 87 -4.68 22.66 2.32
CA GLY A 87 -4.49 22.59 3.77
C GLY A 87 -3.59 21.46 4.27
N MET A 88 -2.91 20.74 3.37
CA MET A 88 -1.98 19.68 3.77
C MET A 88 -0.83 20.23 4.61
N VAL A 89 -0.51 19.52 5.68
CA VAL A 89 0.66 19.77 6.53
C VAL A 89 1.64 18.61 6.43
N TYR A 90 2.87 18.85 6.81
CA TYR A 90 3.95 17.87 6.74
C TYR A 90 4.43 17.55 8.14
N ALA A 91 4.72 16.29 8.38
CA ALA A 91 5.26 15.87 9.66
C ALA A 91 6.58 15.11 9.48
N THR A 92 7.50 15.33 10.41
CA THR A 92 8.69 14.53 10.61
C THR A 92 8.57 13.82 11.96
N VAL A 93 8.85 12.53 11.97
CA VAL A 93 8.75 11.70 13.18
C VAL A 93 10.13 11.23 13.60
N GLN A 94 10.41 11.31 14.89
CA GLN A 94 11.56 10.67 15.52
C GLN A 94 11.04 9.60 16.47
N GLN A 95 11.37 8.36 16.18
CA GLN A 95 10.99 7.21 16.99
C GLN A 95 12.14 6.79 17.90
N CYS A 96 11.82 6.02 18.94
CA CYS A 96 12.83 5.40 19.77
C CYS A 96 13.72 4.49 18.91
N PRO A 97 15.06 4.59 19.00
CA PRO A 97 15.95 3.71 18.24
C PRO A 97 15.88 2.23 18.69
N VAL A 98 15.35 1.99 19.90
CA VAL A 98 15.18 0.64 20.43
C VAL A 98 13.74 0.18 20.21
N ILE A 99 13.58 -1.01 19.63
CA ILE A 99 12.27 -1.62 19.37
C ILE A 99 11.50 -1.80 20.67
N GLY A 100 10.26 -1.31 20.71
CA GLY A 100 9.40 -1.36 21.90
C GLY A 100 9.66 -0.26 22.93
N GLY A 101 10.68 0.59 22.70
CA GLY A 101 10.94 1.76 23.52
C GLY A 101 9.88 2.84 23.35
N LYS A 102 9.83 3.75 24.33
CA LYS A 102 8.83 4.82 24.43
C LYS A 102 9.48 6.16 24.71
N VAL A 103 8.75 7.24 24.48
CA VAL A 103 9.16 8.57 24.91
C VAL A 103 8.99 8.69 26.42
N LYS A 104 10.07 8.94 27.14
CA LYS A 104 10.05 9.25 28.57
C LYS A 104 9.72 10.72 28.80
N SER A 105 10.39 11.61 28.09
CA SER A 105 10.12 13.05 28.07
C SER A 105 10.74 13.67 26.83
N PHE A 106 10.31 14.88 26.46
CA PHE A 106 10.94 15.64 25.40
C PHE A 106 10.87 17.14 25.67
N ASP A 107 11.87 17.88 25.17
CA ASP A 107 11.88 19.32 25.15
C ASP A 107 11.79 19.80 23.69
N ALA A 108 10.72 20.51 23.38
CA ALA A 108 10.45 21.08 22.07
C ALA A 108 10.37 22.62 22.10
N SER A 109 10.88 23.28 23.13
CA SER A 109 10.77 24.72 23.33
C SER A 109 11.30 25.50 22.12
N GLN A 110 12.45 25.10 21.61
CA GLN A 110 13.07 25.73 20.43
C GLN A 110 12.28 25.41 19.14
N ALA A 111 11.87 24.16 18.95
CA ALA A 111 11.13 23.75 17.75
C ALA A 111 9.80 24.50 17.59
N LYS A 112 9.06 24.70 18.68
CA LYS A 112 7.77 25.39 18.68
C LYS A 112 7.85 26.86 18.24
N GLY A 113 9.01 27.50 18.42
CA GLY A 113 9.26 28.90 18.00
C GLY A 113 9.74 29.03 16.56
N MET A 114 9.98 27.95 15.83
CA MET A 114 10.53 28.00 14.48
C MET A 114 9.46 28.33 13.44
N PRO A 115 9.83 29.10 12.38
CA PRO A 115 8.89 29.49 11.34
C PRO A 115 8.21 28.31 10.67
N GLY A 116 6.86 28.37 10.56
CA GLY A 116 6.06 27.37 9.88
C GLY A 116 5.75 26.11 10.69
N VAL A 117 6.31 25.97 11.90
CA VAL A 117 5.94 24.89 12.82
C VAL A 117 4.56 25.14 13.39
N GLN A 118 3.68 24.16 13.29
CA GLN A 118 2.28 24.25 13.76
C GLN A 118 2.08 23.49 15.05
N ALA A 119 2.73 22.33 15.19
CA ALA A 119 2.62 21.52 16.39
C ALA A 119 3.85 20.64 16.62
N VAL A 120 4.08 20.28 17.88
CA VAL A 120 4.98 19.21 18.28
C VAL A 120 4.19 18.30 19.20
N VAL A 121 4.03 17.05 18.82
CA VAL A 121 3.14 16.09 19.51
C VAL A 121 3.89 14.80 19.81
N GLN A 122 3.59 14.22 20.97
CA GLN A 122 4.02 12.86 21.28
C GLN A 122 3.08 11.87 20.61
N ILE A 123 3.63 10.82 20.04
CA ILE A 123 2.92 9.66 19.51
C ILE A 123 3.31 8.42 20.35
N SER A 124 2.76 7.25 20.03
CA SER A 124 2.92 6.03 20.84
C SER A 124 4.38 5.67 21.15
N ASP A 125 5.27 5.84 20.19
CA ASP A 125 6.66 5.39 20.23
C ASP A 125 7.66 6.49 19.80
N GLY A 126 7.20 7.74 19.71
CA GLY A 126 8.02 8.83 19.20
C GLY A 126 7.46 10.22 19.43
N VAL A 127 8.12 11.19 18.81
CA VAL A 127 7.70 12.60 18.74
C VAL A 127 7.58 13.01 17.29
N ALA A 128 6.49 13.72 16.96
CA ALA A 128 6.26 14.27 15.64
C ALA A 128 6.30 15.81 15.67
N VAL A 129 6.97 16.40 14.71
CA VAL A 129 6.91 17.84 14.43
C VAL A 129 6.11 18.05 13.18
N VAL A 130 5.08 18.90 13.26
CA VAL A 130 4.18 19.26 12.16
C VAL A 130 4.48 20.69 11.70
N ALA A 131 4.64 20.87 10.39
CA ALA A 131 4.90 22.18 9.80
C ALA A 131 4.21 22.34 8.43
N ASP A 132 4.24 23.54 7.88
CA ASP A 132 3.73 23.88 6.54
C ASP A 132 4.58 23.31 5.40
N SER A 133 5.78 22.82 5.69
CA SER A 133 6.63 22.11 4.74
C SER A 133 7.47 21.03 5.43
N TRP A 134 7.78 19.96 4.69
CA TRP A 134 8.61 18.88 5.22
C TRP A 134 9.98 19.36 5.69
N TRP A 135 10.61 20.29 4.95
CA TRP A 135 11.92 20.83 5.31
C TRP A 135 11.89 21.56 6.66
N ARG A 136 10.86 22.36 6.90
CA ARG A 136 10.68 23.06 8.19
C ARG A 136 10.42 22.08 9.33
N ALA A 137 9.56 21.08 9.10
CA ALA A 137 9.34 20.01 10.08
C ALA A 137 10.64 19.29 10.44
N LYS A 138 11.44 18.91 9.43
CA LYS A 138 12.74 18.26 9.62
C LYS A 138 13.72 19.14 10.41
N LYS A 139 13.89 20.41 10.01
CA LYS A 139 14.79 21.34 10.71
C LYS A 139 14.37 21.59 12.15
N ALA A 140 13.09 21.69 12.41
CA ALA A 140 12.59 21.84 13.77
C ALA A 140 12.80 20.56 14.59
N MET A 141 12.63 19.37 14.01
CA MET A 141 12.90 18.11 14.69
C MET A 141 14.36 17.98 15.17
N GLU A 142 15.32 18.51 14.41
CA GLU A 142 16.74 18.51 14.80
C GLU A 142 17.01 19.27 16.12
N THR A 143 16.07 20.14 16.53
CA THR A 143 16.17 20.90 17.78
C THR A 143 15.42 20.26 18.97
N VAL A 144 14.61 19.24 18.71
CA VAL A 144 13.87 18.53 19.74
C VAL A 144 14.80 17.57 20.48
N LYS A 145 14.82 17.69 21.79
CA LYS A 145 15.59 16.79 22.65
C LYS A 145 14.67 15.77 23.25
N VAL A 146 14.84 14.50 22.90
CA VAL A 146 14.00 13.40 23.38
C VAL A 146 14.80 12.53 24.33
N GLN A 147 14.21 12.21 25.48
CA GLN A 147 14.68 11.18 26.40
C GLN A 147 13.83 9.93 26.19
N TRP A 148 14.49 8.82 25.98
CA TRP A 148 13.85 7.55 25.70
C TRP A 148 13.77 6.66 26.94
N ASP A 149 12.72 5.89 27.05
CA ASP A 149 12.62 4.70 27.87
C ASP A 149 12.76 3.50 26.91
N GLU A 150 13.92 2.89 26.93
CA GLU A 150 14.25 1.79 26.01
C GLU A 150 13.60 0.47 26.43
N GLY A 151 13.06 0.41 27.66
CA GLY A 151 12.35 -0.76 28.17
C GLY A 151 13.18 -2.06 28.11
N ALA A 152 12.49 -3.17 27.88
CA ALA A 152 13.12 -4.49 27.77
C ALA A 152 14.08 -4.63 26.56
N GLY A 153 13.95 -3.77 25.58
CA GLY A 153 14.81 -3.78 24.40
C GLY A 153 16.22 -3.23 24.62
N ALA A 154 16.45 -2.49 25.72
CA ALA A 154 17.74 -1.84 26.03
C ALA A 154 18.96 -2.80 26.07
N THR A 155 18.71 -4.06 26.40
CA THR A 155 19.77 -5.09 26.54
C THR A 155 19.80 -6.07 25.34
N LEU A 156 18.95 -5.87 24.33
CA LEU A 156 18.96 -6.74 23.15
C LEU A 156 20.25 -6.53 22.35
N SER A 157 20.90 -7.64 22.03
CA SER A 157 22.04 -7.66 21.12
C SER A 157 21.92 -8.80 20.12
N ASP A 158 22.61 -8.70 18.99
CA ASP A 158 22.62 -9.75 17.97
C ASP A 158 23.05 -11.09 18.54
N ALA A 159 24.08 -11.10 19.42
CA ALA A 159 24.54 -12.31 20.10
C ALA A 159 23.44 -12.91 20.99
N GLY A 160 22.74 -12.09 21.78
CA GLY A 160 21.65 -12.54 22.63
C GLY A 160 20.46 -13.11 21.83
N ILE A 161 20.14 -12.53 20.70
CA ILE A 161 19.08 -13.03 19.79
C ILE A 161 19.48 -14.38 19.20
N ILE A 162 20.73 -14.51 18.70
CA ILE A 162 21.25 -15.76 18.14
C ILE A 162 21.26 -16.86 19.21
N ASP A 163 21.72 -16.56 20.40
CA ASP A 163 21.81 -17.55 21.50
C ASP A 163 20.42 -18.00 21.98
N SER A 164 19.47 -17.08 22.11
CA SER A 164 18.08 -17.43 22.43
C SER A 164 17.43 -18.32 21.37
N THR A 165 17.71 -18.04 20.07
CA THR A 165 17.19 -18.83 18.95
C THR A 165 17.81 -20.24 18.91
N ARG A 166 19.06 -20.40 19.34
CA ARG A 166 19.71 -21.72 19.41
C ARG A 166 19.24 -22.58 20.59
N GLN A 167 18.71 -21.94 21.63
CA GLN A 167 18.20 -22.61 22.82
C GLN A 167 16.71 -22.98 22.73
N ALA A 168 15.97 -22.42 21.77
CA ALA A 168 14.58 -22.71 21.50
C ALA A 168 14.41 -23.93 20.57
#